data_b4a809c5b09824381fcfdb8335adc116
#
_entry.id   b4a809c5b09824381fcfdb8335adc116
#
_cell.length_a   1.000
_cell.length_b   1.000
_cell.length_c   1.000
_cell.angle_alpha   90.00
_cell.angle_beta   90.00
_cell.angle_gamma   90.00
#
_symmetry.space_group_name_H-M   'P 1'
#
loop_
_entity.id
_entity.type
_entity.pdbx_description
1 polymer ?
#
loop_
_entity_poly.entity_id
_entity_poly.type
_entity_poly.pdbx_seq_one_letter_code
_entity_poly.pdbx_strand_id
1 'polypeptide(L)'
;MQTLNVLVAGEGKLLPIIQDSKYLKKLYVTSDNEINGAINIKFNTFKELAIKCKSLQIDVVLVENEKWILQGIADVLRKNFVNCIAPTAYWAETLRDSIKSRELLVGTSINIPRKFQYPKEFPLLVRGKGFKFIAKTLNEAIALKTNINSAFPLEIAQTTFLEELLEGEVLNIVSFFDGKTLKTFSDDRNIIEYSNALQEIFLCKKANFIGFFNSRLIYKDNKLYNAGFDLDISNTIFDKDFLFILYLGIYQKLNEIL
;
A
#
# COMPACT_ATOMS: atom_id res chain seq x y z
N MET A 1 -14.73 5.42 -23.26
CA MET A 1 -14.42 5.99 -21.93
C MET A 1 -14.36 7.51 -22.06
N GLN A 2 -14.91 8.26 -21.12
CA GLN A 2 -14.78 9.73 -21.07
C GLN A 2 -13.39 10.11 -20.56
N THR A 3 -12.90 11.29 -20.97
CA THR A 3 -11.69 11.88 -20.40
C THR A 3 -11.96 12.40 -19.00
N LEU A 4 -10.96 12.30 -18.11
CA LEU A 4 -11.06 12.56 -16.68
C LEU A 4 -10.34 13.84 -16.26
N ASN A 5 -10.93 14.58 -15.33
CA ASN A 5 -10.26 15.58 -14.51
C ASN A 5 -9.63 14.85 -13.31
N VAL A 6 -8.33 14.82 -13.22
CA VAL A 6 -7.59 14.04 -12.21
C VAL A 6 -6.89 14.96 -11.24
N LEU A 7 -6.98 14.70 -9.95
CA LEU A 7 -6.15 15.30 -8.93
C LEU A 7 -5.15 14.29 -8.37
N VAL A 8 -3.87 14.61 -8.43
CA VAL A 8 -2.82 13.90 -7.71
C VAL A 8 -2.55 14.62 -6.40
N ALA A 9 -2.92 13.99 -5.30
CA ALA A 9 -2.76 14.53 -3.95
C ALA A 9 -1.44 14.03 -3.34
N GLY A 10 -0.39 14.83 -3.46
CA GLY A 10 0.96 14.50 -3.05
C GLY A 10 2.03 15.30 -3.78
N GLU A 11 3.22 14.71 -3.88
CA GLU A 11 4.41 15.34 -4.48
C GLU A 11 4.46 15.25 -6.01
N GLY A 12 3.56 14.49 -6.61
CA GLY A 12 3.48 14.35 -8.07
C GLY A 12 4.39 13.25 -8.64
N LYS A 13 4.73 12.23 -7.87
CA LYS A 13 5.59 11.12 -8.32
C LYS A 13 4.98 10.31 -9.46
N LEU A 14 3.64 10.19 -9.48
CA LEU A 14 2.89 9.45 -10.51
C LEU A 14 2.52 10.30 -11.72
N LEU A 15 2.86 11.58 -11.74
CA LEU A 15 2.53 12.48 -12.86
C LEU A 15 3.04 12.00 -14.20
N PRO A 16 4.29 11.48 -14.34
CA PRO A 16 4.79 11.04 -15.65
C PRO A 16 3.92 9.98 -16.32
N ILE A 17 3.33 9.07 -15.53
CA ILE A 17 2.46 8.02 -16.08
C ILE A 17 1.01 8.49 -16.32
N ILE A 18 0.63 9.67 -15.82
CA ILE A 18 -0.70 10.26 -15.97
C ILE A 18 -0.74 11.26 -17.12
N GLN A 19 0.31 12.08 -17.27
CA GLN A 19 0.34 13.20 -18.22
C GLN A 19 0.19 12.75 -19.67
N ASP A 20 0.73 11.59 -20.03
CA ASP A 20 0.69 11.05 -21.39
C ASP A 20 -0.58 10.25 -21.70
N SER A 21 -1.49 10.13 -20.74
CA SER A 21 -2.72 9.38 -20.94
C SER A 21 -3.70 10.11 -21.89
N LYS A 22 -4.18 9.41 -22.92
CA LYS A 22 -5.24 9.89 -23.82
C LYS A 22 -6.59 10.11 -23.12
N TYR A 23 -6.73 9.64 -21.89
CA TYR A 23 -7.94 9.80 -21.10
C TYR A 23 -7.85 10.99 -20.13
N LEU A 24 -6.74 11.72 -20.12
CA LEU A 24 -6.59 12.92 -19.30
C LEU A 24 -7.28 14.12 -19.95
N LYS A 25 -8.16 14.81 -19.20
CA LYS A 25 -8.77 16.08 -19.60
C LYS A 25 -8.09 17.26 -18.96
N LYS A 26 -7.95 17.23 -17.64
CA LYS A 26 -7.23 18.22 -16.84
C LYS A 26 -6.51 17.54 -15.69
N LEU A 27 -5.31 18.02 -15.41
CA LEU A 27 -4.48 17.54 -14.31
C LEU A 27 -4.39 18.62 -13.23
N TYR A 28 -4.68 18.20 -12.01
CA TYR A 28 -4.53 19.01 -10.79
C TYR A 28 -3.55 18.32 -9.86
N VAL A 29 -2.82 19.13 -9.06
CA VAL A 29 -1.84 18.65 -8.09
C VAL A 29 -1.93 19.44 -6.79
N THR A 30 -1.40 18.88 -5.71
CA THR A 30 -1.29 19.58 -4.43
C THR A 30 0.16 19.80 -4.02
N SER A 31 1.08 19.69 -4.96
CA SER A 31 2.51 19.90 -4.74
C SER A 31 2.81 21.34 -4.31
N ASP A 32 3.85 21.53 -3.52
CA ASP A 32 4.37 22.87 -3.22
C ASP A 32 5.17 23.46 -4.38
N ASN A 33 5.64 22.61 -5.29
CA ASN A 33 6.35 23.01 -6.50
C ASN A 33 5.37 23.22 -7.66
N GLU A 34 5.68 24.18 -8.53
CA GLU A 34 4.98 24.30 -9.82
C GLU A 34 5.34 23.11 -10.72
N ILE A 35 4.30 22.50 -11.28
CA ILE A 35 4.44 21.35 -12.19
C ILE A 35 3.84 21.75 -13.53
N ASN A 36 4.66 21.68 -14.56
CA ASN A 36 4.25 22.04 -15.92
C ASN A 36 3.06 21.15 -16.37
N GLY A 37 2.04 21.78 -16.93
CA GLY A 37 0.83 21.09 -17.41
C GLY A 37 -0.16 20.70 -16.31
N ALA A 38 0.07 21.04 -15.04
CA ALA A 38 -0.83 20.78 -13.94
C ALA A 38 -1.28 22.06 -13.22
N ILE A 39 -2.51 22.05 -12.71
CA ILE A 39 -3.09 23.16 -11.95
C ILE A 39 -2.90 22.86 -10.46
N ASN A 40 -2.22 23.75 -9.75
CA ASN A 40 -1.96 23.55 -8.32
C ASN A 40 -3.18 23.91 -7.47
N ILE A 41 -3.53 23.03 -6.52
CA ILE A 41 -4.61 23.23 -5.55
C ILE A 41 -4.02 23.27 -4.15
N LYS A 42 -4.19 24.38 -3.44
CA LYS A 42 -3.85 24.51 -2.02
C LYS A 42 -5.08 24.24 -1.15
N PHE A 43 -4.89 23.61 -0.02
CA PHE A 43 -5.94 23.35 0.96
C PHE A 43 -5.34 23.24 2.37
N ASN A 44 -6.16 23.51 3.39
CA ASN A 44 -5.75 23.40 4.79
C ASN A 44 -6.36 22.16 5.47
N THR A 45 -7.48 21.68 4.97
CA THR A 45 -8.17 20.49 5.52
C THR A 45 -8.68 19.60 4.40
N PHE A 46 -8.81 18.30 4.68
CA PHE A 46 -9.37 17.36 3.68
C PHE A 46 -10.84 17.67 3.34
N LYS A 47 -11.59 18.31 4.23
CA LYS A 47 -12.94 18.80 3.93
C LYS A 47 -12.91 19.93 2.90
N GLU A 48 -12.00 20.88 3.05
CA GLU A 48 -11.78 21.95 2.06
C GLU A 48 -11.38 21.36 0.71
N LEU A 49 -10.46 20.38 0.71
CA LEU A 49 -10.10 19.68 -0.52
C LEU A 49 -11.31 19.03 -1.19
N ALA A 50 -12.20 18.37 -0.43
CA ALA A 50 -13.41 17.76 -0.98
C ALA A 50 -14.34 18.80 -1.63
N ILE A 51 -14.48 19.99 -1.04
CA ILE A 51 -15.27 21.09 -1.61
C ILE A 51 -14.62 21.58 -2.93
N LYS A 52 -13.30 21.77 -2.95
CA LYS A 52 -12.55 22.16 -4.15
C LYS A 52 -12.67 21.11 -5.26
N CYS A 53 -12.58 19.83 -4.92
CA CYS A 53 -12.77 18.75 -5.90
C CYS A 53 -14.13 18.85 -6.59
N LYS A 54 -15.21 19.12 -5.85
CA LYS A 54 -16.55 19.28 -6.43
C LYS A 54 -16.67 20.51 -7.30
N SER A 55 -16.18 21.67 -6.84
CA SER A 55 -16.24 22.94 -7.59
C SER A 55 -15.44 22.89 -8.90
N LEU A 56 -14.35 22.13 -8.92
CA LEU A 56 -13.48 21.94 -10.08
C LEU A 56 -13.88 20.74 -10.95
N GLN A 57 -14.95 20.05 -10.57
CA GLN A 57 -15.45 18.84 -11.26
C GLN A 57 -14.33 17.78 -11.41
N ILE A 58 -13.59 17.53 -10.34
CA ILE A 58 -12.57 16.49 -10.33
C ILE A 58 -13.27 15.13 -10.29
N ASP A 59 -12.98 14.29 -11.27
CA ASP A 59 -13.59 12.98 -11.42
C ASP A 59 -12.97 11.95 -10.47
N VAL A 60 -11.65 12.09 -10.20
CA VAL A 60 -10.91 11.17 -9.33
C VAL A 60 -9.73 11.86 -8.64
N VAL A 61 -9.53 11.52 -7.37
CA VAL A 61 -8.36 11.90 -6.58
C VAL A 61 -7.50 10.66 -6.37
N LEU A 62 -6.25 10.70 -6.85
CA LEU A 62 -5.21 9.72 -6.56
C LEU A 62 -4.32 10.26 -5.45
N VAL A 63 -4.17 9.53 -4.35
CA VAL A 63 -3.36 9.99 -3.21
C VAL A 63 -2.03 9.26 -3.18
N GLU A 64 -0.94 10.00 -3.29
CA GLU A 64 0.45 9.51 -3.19
C GLU A 64 1.04 9.72 -1.80
N ASN A 65 0.54 10.70 -1.05
CA ASN A 65 1.10 11.08 0.24
C ASN A 65 0.64 10.08 1.32
N GLU A 66 1.56 9.21 1.72
CA GLU A 66 1.31 8.17 2.72
C GLU A 66 0.80 8.74 4.06
N LYS A 67 1.36 9.87 4.51
CA LYS A 67 0.92 10.52 5.74
C LYS A 67 -0.55 10.93 5.66
N TRP A 68 -0.99 11.46 4.53
CA TRP A 68 -2.40 11.83 4.33
C TRP A 68 -3.32 10.60 4.24
N ILE A 69 -2.83 9.51 3.64
CA ILE A 69 -3.57 8.23 3.61
C ILE A 69 -3.80 7.75 5.06
N LEU A 70 -2.75 7.70 5.88
CA LEU A 70 -2.83 7.32 7.29
C LEU A 70 -3.69 8.28 8.13
N GLN A 71 -3.75 9.57 7.75
CA GLN A 71 -4.62 10.57 8.39
C GLN A 71 -6.08 10.51 7.92
N GLY A 72 -6.43 9.59 6.99
CA GLY A 72 -7.80 9.34 6.57
C GLY A 72 -8.32 10.27 5.48
N ILE A 73 -7.46 10.80 4.61
CA ILE A 73 -7.91 11.60 3.46
C ILE A 73 -8.95 10.86 2.62
N ALA A 74 -8.76 9.57 2.37
CA ALA A 74 -9.69 8.77 1.59
C ALA A 74 -11.07 8.66 2.28
N ASP A 75 -11.09 8.52 3.61
CA ASP A 75 -12.31 8.45 4.39
C ASP A 75 -13.11 9.76 4.28
N VAL A 76 -12.42 10.91 4.39
CA VAL A 76 -13.05 12.23 4.28
C VAL A 76 -13.57 12.49 2.87
N LEU A 77 -12.77 12.19 1.83
CA LEU A 77 -13.16 12.44 0.44
C LEU A 77 -14.36 11.59 0.04
N ARG A 78 -14.35 10.28 0.34
CA ARG A 78 -15.48 9.37 0.03
C ARG A 78 -16.74 9.73 0.78
N LYS A 79 -16.63 10.11 2.07
CA LYS A 79 -17.78 10.61 2.85
C LYS A 79 -18.40 11.86 2.22
N ASN A 80 -17.62 12.61 1.47
CA ASN A 80 -18.09 13.78 0.71
C ASN A 80 -18.39 13.47 -0.77
N PHE A 81 -18.56 12.19 -1.14
CA PHE A 81 -18.89 11.75 -2.50
C PHE A 81 -17.85 12.17 -3.56
N VAL A 82 -16.58 12.22 -3.18
CA VAL A 82 -15.44 12.39 -4.08
C VAL A 82 -14.77 11.04 -4.28
N ASN A 83 -14.64 10.60 -5.55
CA ASN A 83 -13.92 9.37 -5.86
C ASN A 83 -12.45 9.52 -5.46
N CYS A 84 -12.00 8.65 -4.58
CA CYS A 84 -10.65 8.68 -4.06
C CYS A 84 -10.01 7.29 -4.17
N ILE A 85 -8.84 7.25 -4.78
CA ILE A 85 -8.01 6.05 -4.90
C ILE A 85 -6.91 6.13 -3.87
N ALA A 86 -7.17 5.54 -2.73
CA ALA A 86 -6.24 5.26 -1.64
C ALA A 86 -6.93 4.32 -0.64
N PRO A 87 -6.23 3.50 0.13
CA PRO A 87 -6.79 2.79 1.27
C PRO A 87 -7.43 3.75 2.29
N THR A 88 -8.43 3.27 3.02
CA THR A 88 -8.92 3.98 4.22
C THR A 88 -7.82 4.03 5.29
N ALA A 89 -7.91 4.93 6.27
CA ALA A 89 -6.92 5.01 7.36
C ALA A 89 -6.74 3.65 8.05
N TYR A 90 -7.82 2.95 8.33
CA TYR A 90 -7.80 1.62 8.95
C TYR A 90 -7.01 0.61 8.10
N TRP A 91 -7.29 0.52 6.79
CA TRP A 91 -6.63 -0.43 5.92
C TRP A 91 -5.18 -0.02 5.61
N ALA A 92 -4.89 1.28 5.51
CA ALA A 92 -3.54 1.78 5.37
C ALA A 92 -2.67 1.40 6.58
N GLU A 93 -3.20 1.59 7.79
CA GLU A 93 -2.51 1.18 9.01
C GLU A 93 -2.35 -0.35 9.08
N THR A 94 -3.40 -1.11 8.72
CA THR A 94 -3.35 -2.59 8.71
C THR A 94 -2.29 -3.11 7.77
N LEU A 95 -2.17 -2.55 6.57
CA LEU A 95 -1.17 -2.98 5.59
C LEU A 95 0.26 -2.57 6.02
N ARG A 96 0.43 -1.35 6.52
CA ARG A 96 1.75 -0.81 6.87
C ARG A 96 2.31 -1.35 8.19
N ASP A 97 1.46 -1.62 9.16
CA ASP A 97 1.88 -2.14 10.46
C ASP A 97 2.29 -3.62 10.32
N SER A 98 3.53 -3.93 10.61
CA SER A 98 4.11 -5.28 10.46
C SER A 98 3.43 -6.35 11.33
N ILE A 99 2.75 -5.95 12.39
CA ILE A 99 2.02 -6.85 13.28
C ILE A 99 0.64 -7.10 12.71
N LYS A 100 -0.11 -6.04 12.40
CA LYS A 100 -1.46 -6.12 11.84
C LYS A 100 -1.47 -6.83 10.50
N SER A 101 -0.51 -6.51 9.61
CA SER A 101 -0.37 -7.17 8.31
C SER A 101 -0.04 -8.66 8.44
N ARG A 102 0.78 -9.03 9.42
CA ARG A 102 1.04 -10.43 9.73
C ARG A 102 -0.21 -11.12 10.30
N GLU A 103 -0.92 -10.52 11.23
CA GLU A 103 -2.17 -11.04 11.79
C GLU A 103 -3.26 -11.24 10.73
N LEU A 104 -3.28 -10.38 9.71
CA LEU A 104 -4.15 -10.52 8.55
C LEU A 104 -3.90 -11.84 7.81
N LEU A 105 -2.64 -12.31 7.75
CA LEU A 105 -2.20 -13.45 6.95
C LEU A 105 -2.06 -14.76 7.76
N VAL A 106 -2.01 -14.70 9.09
CA VAL A 106 -1.91 -15.90 9.94
C VAL A 106 -3.11 -16.82 9.72
N GLY A 107 -2.84 -18.11 9.50
CA GLY A 107 -3.88 -19.13 9.28
C GLY A 107 -4.51 -19.12 7.89
N THR A 108 -3.95 -18.36 6.95
CA THR A 108 -4.34 -18.35 5.54
C THR A 108 -3.43 -19.23 4.69
N SER A 109 -3.71 -19.33 3.39
CA SER A 109 -2.87 -20.05 2.42
C SER A 109 -1.58 -19.29 2.04
N ILE A 110 -1.45 -18.01 2.42
CA ILE A 110 -0.28 -17.19 2.12
C ILE A 110 0.85 -17.54 3.11
N ASN A 111 2.01 -17.92 2.57
CA ASN A 111 3.18 -18.16 3.41
C ASN A 111 3.71 -16.83 3.98
N ILE A 112 4.05 -16.85 5.25
CA ILE A 112 4.72 -15.76 5.96
C ILE A 112 5.96 -16.30 6.68
N PRO A 113 7.00 -15.48 6.92
CA PRO A 113 8.17 -15.91 7.70
C PRO A 113 7.75 -16.46 9.06
N ARG A 114 8.42 -17.47 9.57
CA ARG A 114 8.08 -18.09 10.86
C ARG A 114 8.31 -17.10 12.02
N LYS A 115 7.36 -17.04 12.95
CA LYS A 115 7.54 -16.32 14.22
C LYS A 115 8.13 -17.26 15.26
N PHE A 116 9.15 -16.82 15.98
CA PHE A 116 9.76 -17.58 17.05
C PHE A 116 9.32 -17.07 18.42
N GLN A 117 8.99 -17.98 19.30
CA GLN A 117 8.79 -17.66 20.72
C GLN A 117 10.13 -17.45 21.43
N TYR A 118 11.13 -18.25 21.06
CA TYR A 118 12.50 -18.19 21.55
C TYR A 118 13.47 -18.26 20.37
N PRO A 119 14.63 -17.55 20.44
CA PRO A 119 15.61 -17.59 19.36
C PRO A 119 16.25 -18.98 19.29
N LYS A 120 15.96 -19.73 18.22
CA LYS A 120 16.52 -21.08 17.99
C LYS A 120 17.44 -21.14 16.78
N GLU A 121 17.21 -20.26 15.81
CA GLU A 121 17.91 -20.25 14.52
C GLU A 121 18.47 -18.84 14.28
N PHE A 122 19.66 -18.74 13.74
CA PHE A 122 20.31 -17.48 13.41
C PHE A 122 20.87 -17.53 11.97
N PRO A 123 20.92 -16.38 11.26
CA PRO A 123 20.42 -15.07 11.68
C PRO A 123 18.90 -14.99 11.75
N LEU A 124 18.36 -14.08 12.57
CA LEU A 124 16.93 -13.82 12.69
C LEU A 124 16.62 -12.32 12.66
N LEU A 125 15.34 -11.99 12.46
CA LEU A 125 14.84 -10.63 12.57
C LEU A 125 14.25 -10.38 13.96
N VAL A 126 14.67 -9.28 14.59
CA VAL A 126 14.00 -8.66 15.73
C VAL A 126 13.12 -7.54 15.18
N ARG A 127 11.82 -7.69 15.29
CA ARG A 127 10.84 -6.85 14.60
C ARG A 127 9.79 -6.30 15.55
N GLY A 128 9.31 -5.11 15.30
CA GLY A 128 8.19 -4.48 16.00
C GLY A 128 7.59 -3.35 15.20
N LYS A 129 6.71 -2.57 15.82
CA LYS A 129 6.06 -1.45 15.16
C LYS A 129 7.08 -0.37 14.80
N GLY A 130 7.35 -0.22 13.49
CA GLY A 130 8.23 0.83 12.97
C GLY A 130 9.72 0.52 13.02
N PHE A 131 10.14 -0.70 13.43
CA PHE A 131 11.55 -1.08 13.41
C PHE A 131 11.78 -2.54 12.99
N LYS A 132 13.00 -2.78 12.49
CA LYS A 132 13.47 -4.09 12.06
C LYS A 132 14.99 -4.15 12.20
N PHE A 133 15.53 -5.13 12.94
CA PHE A 133 16.95 -5.36 13.14
C PHE A 133 17.29 -6.83 12.86
N ILE A 134 18.51 -7.08 12.39
CA ILE A 134 19.04 -8.44 12.21
C ILE A 134 19.88 -8.78 13.44
N ALA A 135 19.62 -9.94 14.04
CA ALA A 135 20.49 -10.54 15.06
C ALA A 135 21.15 -11.78 14.46
N LYS A 136 22.48 -11.82 14.49
CA LYS A 136 23.29 -12.93 13.97
C LYS A 136 23.57 -13.97 15.06
N THR A 137 23.43 -13.61 16.31
CA THR A 137 23.68 -14.45 17.48
C THR A 137 22.65 -14.22 18.58
N LEU A 138 22.59 -15.13 19.55
CA LEU A 138 21.74 -14.99 20.73
C LEU A 138 22.11 -13.72 21.54
N ASN A 139 23.39 -13.44 21.71
CA ASN A 139 23.82 -12.27 22.44
C ASN A 139 23.39 -10.97 21.77
N GLU A 140 23.48 -10.90 20.45
CA GLU A 140 22.95 -9.75 19.69
C GLU A 140 21.43 -9.62 19.83
N ALA A 141 20.66 -10.71 19.79
CA ALA A 141 19.22 -10.66 19.97
C ALA A 141 18.82 -10.14 21.36
N ILE A 142 19.55 -10.57 22.41
CA ILE A 142 19.36 -10.08 23.79
C ILE A 142 19.70 -8.59 23.88
N ALA A 143 20.87 -8.18 23.35
CA ALA A 143 21.29 -6.79 23.34
C ALA A 143 20.30 -5.88 22.62
N LEU A 144 19.81 -6.30 21.43
CA LEU A 144 18.78 -5.58 20.68
C LEU A 144 17.50 -5.43 21.50
N LYS A 145 17.02 -6.48 22.15
CA LYS A 145 15.81 -6.41 22.98
C LYS A 145 15.99 -5.42 24.14
N THR A 146 17.15 -5.42 24.79
CA THR A 146 17.48 -4.47 25.87
C THR A 146 17.49 -3.04 25.34
N ASN A 147 18.17 -2.80 24.21
CA ASN A 147 18.22 -1.49 23.57
C ASN A 147 16.86 -1.00 23.12
N ILE A 148 16.01 -1.87 22.57
CA ILE A 148 14.64 -1.54 22.17
C ILE A 148 13.82 -1.10 23.39
N ASN A 149 13.92 -1.84 24.51
CA ASN A 149 13.18 -1.50 25.73
C ASN A 149 13.61 -0.16 26.35
N SER A 150 14.86 0.26 26.13
CA SER A 150 15.37 1.55 26.64
C SER A 150 15.18 2.71 25.65
N ALA A 151 15.18 2.45 24.33
CA ALA A 151 15.15 3.47 23.31
C ALA A 151 13.73 3.81 22.80
N PHE A 152 12.77 2.90 22.96
CA PHE A 152 11.41 3.07 22.45
C PHE A 152 10.38 3.18 23.59
N PRO A 153 9.27 3.89 23.40
CA PRO A 153 8.13 3.85 24.31
C PRO A 153 7.68 2.41 24.59
N LEU A 154 7.23 2.15 25.82
CA LEU A 154 6.82 0.80 26.26
C LEU A 154 5.84 0.13 25.31
N GLU A 155 4.85 0.88 24.84
CA GLU A 155 3.84 0.42 23.88
C GLU A 155 4.45 -0.11 22.56
N ILE A 156 5.53 0.51 22.09
CA ILE A 156 6.26 0.08 20.89
C ILE A 156 7.16 -1.12 21.23
N ALA A 157 7.89 -1.05 22.35
CA ALA A 157 8.78 -2.11 22.78
C ALA A 157 8.06 -3.45 23.00
N GLN A 158 6.84 -3.41 23.54
CA GLN A 158 5.99 -4.58 23.75
C GLN A 158 5.52 -5.26 22.43
N THR A 159 5.59 -4.57 21.31
CA THR A 159 5.27 -5.14 19.99
C THR A 159 6.38 -6.02 19.43
N THR A 160 7.53 -6.10 20.11
CA THR A 160 8.71 -6.82 19.62
C THR A 160 8.47 -8.32 19.52
N PHE A 161 8.81 -8.88 18.36
CA PHE A 161 8.80 -10.33 18.14
C PHE A 161 10.02 -10.76 17.32
N LEU A 162 10.31 -12.07 17.38
CA LEU A 162 11.37 -12.70 16.62
C LEU A 162 10.79 -13.37 15.39
N GLU A 163 11.43 -13.17 14.25
CA GLU A 163 10.99 -13.70 12.97
C GLU A 163 12.16 -14.31 12.20
N GLU A 164 11.87 -15.34 11.44
CA GLU A 164 12.81 -15.93 10.49
C GLU A 164 13.35 -14.89 9.52
N LEU A 165 14.67 -14.83 9.36
CA LEU A 165 15.27 -14.10 8.25
C LEU A 165 15.27 -15.00 7.02
N LEU A 166 14.36 -14.71 6.09
CA LEU A 166 14.32 -15.39 4.81
C LEU A 166 15.37 -14.78 3.87
N GLU A 167 16.26 -15.63 3.37
CA GLU A 167 17.18 -15.30 2.30
C GLU A 167 16.62 -15.84 0.98
N GLY A 168 16.38 -14.95 0.02
CA GLY A 168 15.78 -15.28 -1.27
C GLY A 168 15.68 -14.04 -2.17
N GLU A 169 15.13 -14.22 -3.35
CA GLU A 169 14.85 -13.12 -4.26
C GLU A 169 13.72 -12.24 -3.70
N VAL A 170 13.95 -10.94 -3.64
CA VAL A 170 12.97 -9.96 -3.16
C VAL A 170 12.19 -9.41 -4.33
N LEU A 171 10.87 -9.59 -4.31
CA LEU A 171 9.94 -9.07 -5.30
C LEU A 171 9.04 -8.01 -4.64
N ASN A 172 8.86 -6.88 -5.34
CA ASN A 172 7.92 -5.85 -4.94
C ASN A 172 6.78 -5.85 -5.96
N ILE A 173 5.60 -6.25 -5.53
CA ILE A 173 4.45 -6.46 -6.41
C ILE A 173 3.36 -5.47 -6.07
N VAL A 174 3.12 -4.55 -7.00
CA VAL A 174 2.02 -3.60 -6.87
C VAL A 174 0.70 -4.27 -7.23
N SER A 175 -0.27 -4.06 -6.38
CA SER A 175 -1.64 -4.53 -6.55
C SER A 175 -2.62 -3.37 -6.44
N PHE A 176 -3.71 -3.46 -7.17
CA PHE A 176 -4.84 -2.54 -7.07
C PHE A 176 -6.08 -3.32 -6.63
N PHE A 177 -6.73 -2.83 -5.57
CA PHE A 177 -7.98 -3.38 -5.07
C PHE A 177 -9.10 -2.37 -5.27
N ASP A 178 -10.23 -2.79 -5.88
CA ASP A 178 -11.39 -1.92 -6.16
C ASP A 178 -12.57 -2.11 -5.18
N GLY A 179 -12.31 -2.82 -4.08
CA GLY A 179 -13.35 -3.20 -3.10
C GLY A 179 -14.00 -4.56 -3.37
N LYS A 180 -13.73 -5.19 -4.53
CA LYS A 180 -14.23 -6.51 -4.92
C LYS A 180 -13.15 -7.38 -5.55
N THR A 181 -12.39 -6.79 -6.45
CA THR A 181 -11.38 -7.47 -7.26
C THR A 181 -9.99 -6.93 -6.90
N LEU A 182 -9.05 -7.81 -6.72
CA LEU A 182 -7.64 -7.50 -6.60
C LEU A 182 -6.93 -7.85 -7.91
N LYS A 183 -6.26 -6.87 -8.51
CA LYS A 183 -5.44 -7.07 -9.71
C LYS A 183 -3.98 -6.77 -9.38
N THR A 184 -3.12 -7.73 -9.68
CA THR A 184 -1.66 -7.54 -9.72
C THR A 184 -1.23 -7.43 -11.19
N PHE A 185 -0.21 -6.65 -11.44
CA PHE A 185 0.32 -6.43 -12.79
C PHE A 185 1.53 -7.34 -13.00
N SER A 186 1.27 -8.65 -13.15
CA SER A 186 2.27 -9.69 -13.37
C SER A 186 1.64 -10.88 -14.07
N ASP A 187 2.40 -11.51 -14.96
CA ASP A 187 2.02 -12.74 -15.67
C ASP A 187 2.59 -14.01 -14.98
N ASP A 188 3.35 -13.84 -13.89
CA ASP A 188 3.87 -14.97 -13.12
C ASP A 188 2.74 -15.69 -12.39
N ARG A 189 2.65 -17.00 -12.62
CA ARG A 189 1.60 -17.87 -12.06
C ARG A 189 1.58 -17.83 -10.53
N ASN A 190 2.74 -17.85 -9.88
CA ASN A 190 2.81 -17.85 -8.41
C ASN A 190 2.30 -16.52 -7.85
N ILE A 191 2.57 -15.41 -8.55
CA ILE A 191 2.08 -14.08 -8.18
C ILE A 191 0.57 -13.99 -8.38
N ILE A 192 0.04 -14.58 -9.45
CA ILE A 192 -1.41 -14.64 -9.68
C ILE A 192 -2.10 -15.48 -8.58
N GLU A 193 -1.56 -16.64 -8.22
CA GLU A 193 -2.08 -17.48 -7.14
C GLU A 193 -2.04 -16.74 -5.80
N TYR A 194 -0.95 -16.04 -5.49
CA TYR A 194 -0.83 -15.17 -4.32
C TYR A 194 -1.88 -14.06 -4.32
N SER A 195 -2.09 -13.40 -5.46
CA SER A 195 -3.07 -12.33 -5.61
C SER A 195 -4.49 -12.81 -5.35
N ASN A 196 -4.85 -13.98 -5.89
CA ASN A 196 -6.17 -14.59 -5.68
C ASN A 196 -6.40 -14.92 -4.20
N ALA A 197 -5.41 -15.51 -3.53
CA ALA A 197 -5.48 -15.80 -2.10
C ALA A 197 -5.63 -14.51 -1.27
N LEU A 198 -4.91 -13.45 -1.61
CA LEU A 198 -5.01 -12.16 -0.93
C LEU A 198 -6.37 -11.49 -1.15
N GLN A 199 -6.95 -11.61 -2.36
CA GLN A 199 -8.30 -11.15 -2.64
C GLN A 199 -9.34 -11.83 -1.75
N GLU A 200 -9.26 -13.15 -1.61
CA GLU A 200 -10.16 -13.91 -0.73
C GLU A 200 -10.07 -13.42 0.72
N ILE A 201 -8.85 -13.18 1.22
CA ILE A 201 -8.63 -12.63 2.56
C ILE A 201 -9.29 -11.27 2.72
N PHE A 202 -9.10 -10.36 1.74
CA PHE A 202 -9.71 -9.04 1.79
C PHE A 202 -11.24 -9.10 1.78
N LEU A 203 -11.83 -9.97 0.96
CA LEU A 203 -13.27 -10.18 0.93
C LEU A 203 -13.80 -10.77 2.23
N CYS A 204 -13.15 -11.78 2.80
CA CYS A 204 -13.49 -12.35 4.10
C CYS A 204 -13.41 -11.33 5.23
N LYS A 205 -12.42 -10.42 5.18
CA LYS A 205 -12.25 -9.33 6.15
C LYS A 205 -13.11 -8.10 5.83
N LYS A 206 -13.96 -8.17 4.79
CA LYS A 206 -14.84 -7.09 4.34
C LYS A 206 -14.06 -5.79 4.06
N ALA A 207 -12.93 -5.91 3.37
CA ALA A 207 -12.14 -4.76 2.96
C ALA A 207 -12.99 -3.83 2.09
N ASN A 208 -13.02 -2.56 2.45
CA ASN A 208 -13.90 -1.57 1.86
C ASN A 208 -13.14 -0.35 1.32
N PHE A 209 -11.98 -0.59 0.72
CA PHE A 209 -11.19 0.47 0.12
C PHE A 209 -11.02 0.28 -1.39
N ILE A 210 -10.67 1.36 -2.08
CA ILE A 210 -10.21 1.35 -3.47
C ILE A 210 -8.83 1.98 -3.44
N GLY A 211 -7.80 1.25 -3.85
CA GLY A 211 -6.45 1.79 -3.78
C GLY A 211 -5.37 0.80 -4.15
N PHE A 212 -4.18 1.35 -4.35
CA PHE A 212 -2.96 0.61 -4.59
C PHE A 212 -2.25 0.29 -3.27
N PHE A 213 -1.51 -0.78 -3.29
CA PHE A 213 -0.51 -1.14 -2.29
C PHE A 213 0.53 -2.05 -2.92
N ASN A 214 1.69 -2.12 -2.28
CA ASN A 214 2.80 -2.95 -2.69
C ASN A 214 2.94 -4.13 -1.72
N SER A 215 3.06 -5.35 -2.24
CA SER A 215 3.40 -6.55 -1.48
C SER A 215 4.88 -6.82 -1.62
N ARG A 216 5.61 -6.82 -0.51
CA ARG A 216 7.01 -7.25 -0.48
C ARG A 216 7.05 -8.76 -0.29
N LEU A 217 7.42 -9.47 -1.35
CA LEU A 217 7.51 -10.92 -1.37
C LEU A 217 8.96 -11.38 -1.35
N ILE A 218 9.20 -12.56 -0.78
CA ILE A 218 10.49 -13.25 -0.86
C ILE A 218 10.24 -14.58 -1.51
N TYR A 219 10.92 -14.82 -2.64
CA TYR A 219 10.88 -16.10 -3.33
C TYR A 219 12.03 -16.98 -2.84
N LYS A 220 11.70 -18.10 -2.22
CA LYS A 220 12.65 -19.06 -1.64
C LYS A 220 12.09 -20.48 -1.77
N ASP A 221 12.92 -21.42 -2.17
CA ASP A 221 12.58 -22.87 -2.24
C ASP A 221 11.25 -23.11 -3.00
N ASN A 222 11.07 -22.45 -4.16
CA ASN A 222 9.86 -22.50 -4.99
C ASN A 222 8.58 -22.02 -4.28
N LYS A 223 8.69 -21.16 -3.27
CA LYS A 223 7.56 -20.59 -2.54
C LYS A 223 7.69 -19.08 -2.43
N LEU A 224 6.53 -18.41 -2.47
CA LEU A 224 6.43 -17.00 -2.17
C LEU A 224 6.05 -16.82 -0.69
N TYR A 225 6.77 -15.94 -0.01
CA TYR A 225 6.51 -15.54 1.37
C TYR A 225 6.19 -14.05 1.40
N ASN A 226 5.09 -13.66 2.01
CA ASN A 226 4.82 -12.25 2.26
C ASN A 226 5.65 -11.76 3.45
N ALA A 227 6.54 -10.80 3.20
CA ALA A 227 7.39 -10.14 4.19
C ALA A 227 6.83 -8.79 4.67
N GLY A 228 5.66 -8.39 4.17
CA GLY A 228 4.96 -7.16 4.54
C GLY A 228 4.36 -6.43 3.34
N PHE A 229 3.71 -5.32 3.64
CA PHE A 229 3.11 -4.44 2.64
C PHE A 229 3.66 -3.02 2.77
N ASP A 230 3.50 -2.26 1.69
CA ASP A 230 3.84 -0.85 1.62
C ASP A 230 2.76 -0.09 0.82
N LEU A 231 2.66 1.22 1.02
CA LEU A 231 1.72 2.08 0.27
C LEU A 231 2.41 2.85 -0.86
N ASP A 232 3.72 2.79 -0.97
CA ASP A 232 4.48 3.44 -2.03
C ASP A 232 4.44 2.61 -3.32
N ILE A 233 3.93 3.24 -4.38
CA ILE A 233 3.82 2.67 -5.72
C ILE A 233 4.61 3.46 -6.77
N SER A 234 5.46 4.39 -6.34
CA SER A 234 6.13 5.36 -7.21
C SER A 234 7.06 4.75 -8.26
N ASN A 235 7.54 3.53 -8.04
CA ASN A 235 8.46 2.83 -8.95
C ASN A 235 7.77 1.78 -9.83
N THR A 236 6.46 1.85 -9.97
CA THR A 236 5.70 0.84 -10.72
C THR A 236 5.59 1.23 -12.19
N ILE A 237 5.84 0.26 -13.07
CA ILE A 237 5.57 0.35 -14.51
C ILE A 237 4.23 -0.34 -14.77
N PHE A 238 3.36 0.34 -15.49
CA PHE A 238 2.07 -0.21 -15.91
C PHE A 238 2.09 -0.43 -17.43
N ASP A 239 1.77 -1.65 -17.87
CA ASP A 239 1.72 -2.01 -19.30
C ASP A 239 0.50 -1.40 -20.01
N LYS A 240 -0.49 -0.95 -19.23
CA LYS A 240 -1.73 -0.35 -19.73
C LYS A 240 -1.82 1.10 -19.29
N ASP A 241 -2.63 1.87 -20.01
CA ASP A 241 -2.90 3.27 -19.64
C ASP A 241 -3.40 3.36 -18.20
N PHE A 242 -2.64 4.07 -17.37
CA PHE A 242 -2.88 4.14 -15.94
C PHE A 242 -4.25 4.73 -15.61
N LEU A 243 -4.70 5.77 -16.36
CA LEU A 243 -6.03 6.34 -16.13
C LEU A 243 -7.16 5.40 -16.52
N PHE A 244 -6.93 4.49 -17.47
CA PHE A 244 -7.90 3.42 -17.76
C PHE A 244 -8.03 2.47 -16.56
N ILE A 245 -6.92 2.09 -15.93
CA ILE A 245 -6.92 1.26 -14.71
C ILE A 245 -7.68 1.96 -13.59
N LEU A 246 -7.42 3.26 -13.36
CA LEU A 246 -8.13 4.04 -12.33
C LEU A 246 -9.63 4.12 -12.60
N TYR A 247 -10.01 4.33 -13.86
CA TYR A 247 -11.42 4.34 -14.28
C TYR A 247 -12.12 3.03 -13.93
N LEU A 248 -11.54 1.89 -14.32
CA LEU A 248 -12.10 0.57 -14.00
C LEU A 248 -12.20 0.35 -12.48
N GLY A 249 -11.21 0.77 -11.72
CA GLY A 249 -11.22 0.67 -10.26
C GLY A 249 -12.36 1.45 -9.60
N ILE A 250 -12.61 2.69 -10.05
CA ILE A 250 -13.71 3.52 -9.52
C ILE A 250 -15.07 2.85 -9.74
N TYR A 251 -15.25 2.23 -10.89
CA TYR A 251 -16.51 1.55 -11.25
C TYR A 251 -16.56 0.08 -10.84
N GLN A 252 -15.56 -0.40 -10.06
CA GLN A 252 -15.43 -1.79 -9.60
C GLN A 252 -15.46 -2.81 -10.76
N LYS A 253 -14.69 -2.53 -11.79
CA LYS A 253 -14.63 -3.29 -13.05
C LYS A 253 -13.22 -3.79 -13.37
N LEU A 254 -12.38 -3.98 -12.36
CA LEU A 254 -10.99 -4.45 -12.57
C LEU A 254 -10.93 -5.84 -13.22
N ASN A 255 -11.97 -6.64 -13.09
CA ASN A 255 -12.10 -7.92 -13.79
C ASN A 255 -12.20 -7.77 -15.32
N GLU A 256 -12.48 -6.57 -15.85
CA GLU A 256 -12.47 -6.27 -17.29
C GLU A 256 -11.06 -5.96 -17.85
N ILE A 257 -10.03 -5.91 -17.00
CA ILE A 257 -8.63 -5.80 -17.45
C ILE A 257 -8.18 -7.18 -17.92
N LEU A 258 -8.02 -7.30 -19.24
CA LEU A 258 -7.46 -8.49 -19.90
C LEU A 258 -5.95 -8.45 -19.95
#